data_392de0d383abe4f76b66ff221c723681
#
_entry.id   392de0d383abe4f76b66ff221c723681
#
_cell.length_a   1.000
_cell.length_b   1.000
_cell.length_c   1.000
_cell.angle_alpha   90.00
_cell.angle_beta   90.00
_cell.angle_gamma   90.00
#
_symmetry.space_group_name_H-M   'P 1'
#
loop_
_entity.id
_entity.type
_entity.pdbx_description
1 polymer ?
#
loop_
_entity_poly.entity_id
_entity_poly.type
_entity_poly.pdbx_seq_one_letter_code
_entity_poly.pdbx_strand_id
1 'polypeptide(L)'
;LDLTVRGEVYMPRRVFERLNAGREARGETLFANPRNAAAGSLRQLDPKITAERALDIFVFNFQEGDLYTDGHQPVSHTETLDRLHELGFHTLEERIRTADRAAILAHIRHLGEARDSLTYDIDGVVIKLDRLADRATMGEGTATPRWAVAYKFPPEQKITRLEDITVAVGRTGVLTPTAVLHPVRLAGTTVSRATLHNPDFICERDIRIGDFVTVQKAGDIIPEVVCTHPDRRTGDERPFRMPAVCPSCGEPVFREEDEAAVRCTNAACPAQLSRGIEHFASKDAMDID
;
A
#
# COMPACT_ATOMS: atom_id res chain seq x y z
N LEU A 1 -8.90 -0.44 -35.34
CA LEU A 1 -9.05 0.70 -34.42
C LEU A 1 -7.71 1.00 -33.79
N ASP A 2 -7.32 2.26 -33.76
CA ASP A 2 -6.15 2.74 -33.04
C ASP A 2 -6.65 3.44 -31.78
N LEU A 3 -6.28 2.91 -30.60
CA LEU A 3 -6.77 3.43 -29.35
C LEU A 3 -5.76 3.24 -28.21
N THR A 4 -5.73 4.20 -27.29
CA THR A 4 -4.95 4.15 -26.07
C THR A 4 -5.89 3.98 -24.87
N VAL A 5 -5.64 2.98 -24.05
CA VAL A 5 -6.41 2.68 -22.83
C VAL A 5 -5.51 2.67 -21.60
N ARG A 6 -6.10 2.95 -20.45
CA ARG A 6 -5.44 2.79 -19.14
C ARG A 6 -6.11 1.68 -18.38
N GLY A 7 -5.29 0.80 -17.83
CA GLY A 7 -5.73 -0.32 -17.00
C GLY A 7 -4.80 -0.57 -15.83
N GLU A 8 -5.21 -1.46 -14.95
CA GLU A 8 -4.40 -1.97 -13.86
C GLU A 8 -4.16 -3.46 -14.06
N VAL A 9 -2.89 -3.86 -14.09
CA VAL A 9 -2.50 -5.26 -14.18
C VAL A 9 -2.57 -5.88 -12.80
N TYR A 10 -3.19 -7.04 -12.72
CA TYR A 10 -3.36 -7.76 -11.46
C TYR A 10 -3.08 -9.26 -11.62
N MET A 11 -2.94 -9.95 -10.50
CA MET A 11 -2.87 -11.40 -10.45
C MET A 11 -4.15 -11.94 -9.82
N PRO A 12 -4.95 -12.76 -10.52
CA PRO A 12 -6.11 -13.43 -9.95
C PRO A 12 -5.72 -14.29 -8.74
N ARG A 13 -6.55 -14.33 -7.68
CA ARG A 13 -6.29 -15.10 -6.45
C ARG A 13 -5.94 -16.57 -6.74
N ARG A 14 -6.70 -17.23 -7.60
CA ARG A 14 -6.44 -18.64 -7.99
C ARG A 14 -5.06 -18.83 -8.64
N VAL A 15 -4.59 -17.83 -9.39
CA VAL A 15 -3.26 -17.86 -10.03
C VAL A 15 -2.18 -17.69 -8.97
N PHE A 16 -2.37 -16.75 -8.06
CA PHE A 16 -1.48 -16.51 -6.93
C PHE A 16 -1.32 -17.76 -6.03
N GLU A 17 -2.44 -18.41 -5.68
CA GLU A 17 -2.43 -19.63 -4.87
C GLU A 17 -1.67 -20.76 -5.57
N ARG A 18 -1.95 -21.00 -6.87
CA ARG A 18 -1.23 -21.99 -7.67
C ARG A 18 0.25 -21.69 -7.78
N LEU A 19 0.60 -20.41 -7.96
CA LEU A 19 2.00 -19.97 -8.04
C LEU A 19 2.74 -20.24 -6.74
N ASN A 20 2.15 -19.89 -5.60
CA ASN A 20 2.74 -20.12 -4.29
C ASN A 20 2.83 -21.60 -3.94
N ALA A 21 1.82 -22.42 -4.27
CA ALA A 21 1.91 -23.87 -4.10
C ALA A 21 3.06 -24.48 -4.91
N GLY A 22 3.29 -24.02 -6.14
CA GLY A 22 4.43 -24.45 -6.95
C GLY A 22 5.80 -24.02 -6.37
N ARG A 23 5.88 -22.82 -5.77
CA ARG A 23 7.09 -22.34 -5.09
C ARG A 23 7.37 -23.13 -3.81
N GLU A 24 6.35 -23.39 -3.03
CA GLU A 24 6.45 -24.19 -1.81
C GLU A 24 6.98 -25.62 -2.11
N ALA A 25 6.46 -26.26 -3.15
CA ALA A 25 6.94 -27.57 -3.59
C ALA A 25 8.43 -27.59 -4.01
N ARG A 26 8.97 -26.41 -4.41
CA ARG A 26 10.39 -26.26 -4.76
C ARG A 26 11.25 -25.70 -3.63
N GLY A 27 10.65 -25.45 -2.44
CA GLY A 27 11.35 -24.83 -1.30
C GLY A 27 11.74 -23.37 -1.51
N GLU A 28 11.06 -22.64 -2.42
CA GLU A 28 11.31 -21.24 -2.71
C GLU A 28 10.53 -20.32 -1.78
N THR A 29 11.01 -19.09 -1.59
CA THR A 29 10.30 -18.07 -0.82
C THR A 29 8.95 -17.74 -1.47
N LEU A 30 7.87 -17.79 -0.70
CA LEU A 30 6.53 -17.49 -1.19
C LEU A 30 6.34 -15.98 -1.43
N PHE A 31 5.50 -15.65 -2.39
CA PHE A 31 5.05 -14.26 -2.55
C PHE A 31 4.09 -13.88 -1.41
N ALA A 32 4.25 -12.66 -0.90
CA ALA A 32 3.48 -12.20 0.25
C ALA A 32 1.99 -11.92 -0.07
N ASN A 33 1.71 -11.39 -1.26
CA ASN A 33 0.36 -11.07 -1.71
C ASN A 33 0.28 -11.01 -3.25
N PRO A 34 -0.92 -11.04 -3.86
CA PRO A 34 -1.11 -10.96 -5.30
C PRO A 34 -0.54 -9.71 -5.95
N ARG A 35 -0.64 -8.54 -5.28
CA ARG A 35 -0.13 -7.25 -5.79
C ARG A 35 1.39 -7.29 -5.97
N ASN A 36 2.13 -7.73 -4.96
CA ASN A 36 3.59 -7.86 -5.05
C ASN A 36 4.01 -8.90 -6.07
N ALA A 37 3.26 -10.01 -6.17
CA ALA A 37 3.49 -11.03 -7.18
C ALA A 37 3.28 -10.51 -8.60
N ALA A 38 2.23 -9.72 -8.84
CA ALA A 38 1.97 -9.09 -10.14
C ALA A 38 3.07 -8.08 -10.49
N ALA A 39 3.39 -7.15 -9.59
CA ALA A 39 4.43 -6.14 -9.81
C ALA A 39 5.80 -6.77 -10.06
N GLY A 40 6.17 -7.81 -9.29
CA GLY A 40 7.40 -8.55 -9.49
C GLY A 40 7.44 -9.33 -10.81
N SER A 41 6.29 -9.81 -11.26
CA SER A 41 6.17 -10.52 -12.54
C SER A 41 6.36 -9.60 -13.75
N LEU A 42 5.85 -8.37 -13.70
CA LEU A 42 6.04 -7.38 -14.78
C LEU A 42 7.48 -6.89 -14.91
N ARG A 43 8.29 -7.01 -13.87
CA ARG A 43 9.70 -6.58 -13.87
C ARG A 43 10.68 -7.67 -14.30
N GLN A 44 10.18 -8.85 -14.71
CA GLN A 44 11.05 -9.92 -15.19
C GLN A 44 11.71 -9.53 -16.53
N LEU A 45 13.00 -9.79 -16.65
CA LEU A 45 13.75 -9.56 -17.88
C LEU A 45 13.36 -10.58 -18.96
N ASP A 46 13.06 -11.81 -18.57
CA ASP A 46 12.58 -12.86 -19.50
C ASP A 46 11.04 -12.80 -19.60
N PRO A 47 10.49 -12.43 -20.77
CA PRO A 47 9.04 -12.34 -20.99
C PRO A 47 8.32 -13.70 -20.86
N LYS A 48 9.04 -14.83 -20.99
CA LYS A 48 8.46 -16.17 -20.78
C LYS A 48 8.02 -16.36 -19.33
N ILE A 49 8.81 -15.87 -18.37
CA ILE A 49 8.47 -15.93 -16.96
C ILE A 49 7.19 -15.12 -16.70
N THR A 50 7.06 -13.93 -17.31
CA THR A 50 5.85 -13.10 -17.18
C THR A 50 4.64 -13.80 -17.79
N ALA A 51 4.79 -14.44 -18.96
CA ALA A 51 3.71 -15.18 -19.61
C ALA A 51 3.20 -16.36 -18.74
N GLU A 52 4.10 -17.09 -18.06
CA GLU A 52 3.73 -18.19 -17.14
C GLU A 52 2.97 -17.70 -15.91
N ARG A 53 3.09 -16.41 -15.53
CA ARG A 53 2.42 -15.83 -14.38
C ARG A 53 0.93 -15.59 -14.57
N ALA A 54 0.43 -15.71 -15.81
CA ALA A 54 -0.99 -15.57 -16.15
C ALA A 54 -1.63 -14.33 -15.50
N LEU A 55 -0.96 -13.17 -15.65
CA LEU A 55 -1.48 -11.88 -15.24
C LEU A 55 -2.71 -11.52 -16.08
N ASP A 56 -3.56 -10.67 -15.53
CA ASP A 56 -4.72 -10.13 -16.21
C ASP A 56 -4.74 -8.60 -16.05
N ILE A 57 -5.61 -7.89 -16.78
CA ILE A 57 -5.70 -6.45 -16.76
C ILE A 57 -7.16 -6.00 -16.72
N PHE A 58 -7.50 -5.10 -15.78
CA PHE A 58 -8.73 -4.34 -15.83
C PHE A 58 -8.51 -3.00 -16.52
N VAL A 59 -9.20 -2.80 -17.64
CA VAL A 59 -9.21 -1.50 -18.32
C VAL A 59 -10.29 -0.63 -17.72
N PHE A 60 -9.91 0.54 -17.21
CA PHE A 60 -10.80 1.45 -16.49
C PHE A 60 -10.87 2.86 -17.07
N ASN A 61 -10.12 3.14 -18.14
CA ASN A 61 -10.18 4.44 -18.81
C ASN A 61 -9.75 4.33 -20.27
N PHE A 62 -10.49 4.99 -21.13
CA PHE A 62 -10.10 5.31 -22.49
C PHE A 62 -9.36 6.66 -22.49
N GLN A 63 -8.26 6.77 -23.19
CA GLN A 63 -7.43 7.96 -23.21
C GLN A 63 -7.59 8.72 -24.51
N GLU A 64 -7.36 8.04 -25.64
CA GLU A 64 -7.43 8.65 -26.98
C GLU A 64 -7.60 7.59 -28.06
N GLY A 65 -7.95 8.03 -29.26
CA GLY A 65 -8.13 7.21 -30.46
C GLY A 65 -9.58 7.05 -30.87
N ASP A 66 -9.86 6.01 -31.66
CA ASP A 66 -11.19 5.76 -32.23
C ASP A 66 -11.84 4.54 -31.59
N LEU A 67 -12.90 4.76 -30.78
CA LEU A 67 -13.70 3.68 -30.21
C LEU A 67 -14.72 3.09 -31.19
N TYR A 68 -15.12 3.88 -32.17
CA TYR A 68 -16.13 3.53 -33.16
C TYR A 68 -15.60 3.78 -34.58
N THR A 69 -16.03 2.94 -35.52
CA THR A 69 -15.59 3.03 -36.92
C THR A 69 -16.37 4.06 -37.74
N ASP A 70 -17.50 4.53 -37.21
CA ASP A 70 -18.40 5.51 -37.86
C ASP A 70 -18.12 6.95 -37.43
N GLY A 71 -17.10 7.19 -36.59
CA GLY A 71 -16.73 8.50 -36.07
C GLY A 71 -17.57 8.97 -34.86
N HIS A 72 -18.43 8.10 -34.32
CA HIS A 72 -19.15 8.41 -33.08
C HIS A 72 -18.17 8.70 -31.93
N GLN A 73 -18.48 9.73 -31.16
CA GLN A 73 -17.72 10.08 -29.96
C GLN A 73 -18.54 9.75 -28.70
N PRO A 74 -17.99 9.00 -27.75
CA PRO A 74 -18.72 8.66 -26.55
C PRO A 74 -19.05 9.91 -25.71
N VAL A 75 -20.24 9.95 -25.14
CA VAL A 75 -20.69 11.07 -24.31
C VAL A 75 -20.53 10.81 -22.81
N SER A 76 -20.35 9.54 -22.42
CA SER A 76 -20.21 9.13 -21.03
C SER A 76 -19.12 8.11 -20.82
N HIS A 77 -18.63 8.04 -19.58
CA HIS A 77 -17.64 7.04 -19.17
C HIS A 77 -18.22 5.62 -19.18
N THR A 78 -19.46 5.48 -18.79
CA THR A 78 -20.17 4.19 -18.85
C THR A 78 -20.20 3.66 -20.27
N GLU A 79 -20.62 4.47 -21.23
CA GLU A 79 -20.61 4.12 -22.68
C GLU A 79 -19.19 3.70 -23.14
N THR A 80 -18.18 4.45 -22.71
CA THR A 80 -16.78 4.12 -23.03
C THR A 80 -16.39 2.72 -22.53
N LEU A 81 -16.74 2.40 -21.27
CA LEU A 81 -16.42 1.09 -20.69
C LEU A 81 -17.22 -0.04 -21.32
N ASP A 82 -18.51 0.19 -21.66
CA ASP A 82 -19.34 -0.79 -22.36
C ASP A 82 -18.76 -1.11 -23.73
N ARG A 83 -18.33 -0.08 -24.45
CA ARG A 83 -17.69 -0.27 -25.76
C ARG A 83 -16.36 -0.98 -25.68
N LEU A 84 -15.52 -0.66 -24.69
CA LEU A 84 -14.27 -1.39 -24.44
C LEU A 84 -14.52 -2.87 -24.13
N HIS A 85 -15.57 -3.15 -23.35
CA HIS A 85 -16.00 -4.54 -23.08
C HIS A 85 -16.41 -5.28 -24.37
N GLU A 86 -17.21 -4.65 -25.24
CA GLU A 86 -17.58 -5.20 -26.56
C GLU A 86 -16.36 -5.46 -27.46
N LEU A 87 -15.31 -4.66 -27.34
CA LEU A 87 -14.04 -4.85 -28.04
C LEU A 87 -13.16 -5.96 -27.43
N GLY A 88 -13.60 -6.59 -26.35
CA GLY A 88 -12.92 -7.72 -25.71
C GLY A 88 -11.96 -7.34 -24.59
N PHE A 89 -11.94 -6.07 -24.15
CA PHE A 89 -11.18 -5.69 -22.94
C PHE A 89 -11.92 -6.11 -21.67
N HIS A 90 -11.18 -6.58 -20.67
CA HIS A 90 -11.73 -6.78 -19.35
C HIS A 90 -11.99 -5.44 -18.67
N THR A 91 -13.25 -5.13 -18.43
CA THR A 91 -13.71 -3.98 -17.66
C THR A 91 -14.42 -4.47 -16.40
N LEU A 92 -14.46 -3.65 -15.35
CA LEU A 92 -15.15 -3.99 -14.12
C LEU A 92 -16.67 -4.05 -14.37
N GLU A 93 -17.29 -5.17 -14.02
CA GLU A 93 -18.75 -5.38 -14.15
C GLU A 93 -19.50 -4.82 -12.93
N GLU A 94 -18.87 -4.89 -11.74
CA GLU A 94 -19.44 -4.39 -10.48
C GLU A 94 -19.40 -2.87 -10.41
N ARG A 95 -20.05 -2.21 -11.36
CA ARG A 95 -20.19 -0.75 -11.41
C ARG A 95 -21.64 -0.33 -11.41
N ILE A 96 -21.95 0.82 -10.82
CA ILE A 96 -23.25 1.45 -10.92
C ILE A 96 -23.14 2.84 -11.52
N ARG A 97 -24.19 3.28 -12.18
CA ARG A 97 -24.38 4.66 -12.64
C ARG A 97 -25.57 5.24 -11.89
N THR A 98 -25.35 6.27 -11.09
CA THR A 98 -26.41 6.90 -10.31
C THR A 98 -26.02 8.33 -9.93
N ALA A 99 -27.02 9.19 -9.72
CA ALA A 99 -26.86 10.52 -9.11
C ALA A 99 -27.29 10.52 -7.63
N ASP A 100 -27.84 9.42 -7.13
CA ASP A 100 -28.27 9.30 -5.75
C ASP A 100 -27.09 8.98 -4.82
N ARG A 101 -26.83 9.90 -3.89
CA ARG A 101 -25.79 9.75 -2.88
C ARG A 101 -25.98 8.51 -2.00
N ALA A 102 -27.23 8.17 -1.65
CA ALA A 102 -27.51 7.02 -0.80
C ALA A 102 -27.19 5.71 -1.53
N ALA A 103 -27.49 5.63 -2.83
CA ALA A 103 -27.15 4.49 -3.67
C ALA A 103 -25.63 4.33 -3.84
N ILE A 104 -24.88 5.44 -4.00
CA ILE A 104 -23.40 5.42 -4.04
C ILE A 104 -22.85 4.81 -2.75
N LEU A 105 -23.25 5.32 -1.59
CA LEU A 105 -22.78 4.83 -0.29
C LEU A 105 -23.17 3.38 -0.01
N ALA A 106 -24.37 2.96 -0.47
CA ALA A 106 -24.81 1.58 -0.35
C ALA A 106 -23.93 0.64 -1.21
N HIS A 107 -23.60 1.04 -2.43
CA HIS A 107 -22.73 0.25 -3.31
C HIS A 107 -21.29 0.16 -2.78
N ILE A 108 -20.75 1.24 -2.20
CA ILE A 108 -19.44 1.23 -1.54
C ILE A 108 -19.41 0.20 -0.40
N ARG A 109 -20.45 0.20 0.46
CA ARG A 109 -20.55 -0.78 1.56
C ARG A 109 -20.65 -2.21 1.02
N HIS A 110 -21.50 -2.42 0.02
CA HIS A 110 -21.66 -3.73 -0.62
C HIS A 110 -20.32 -4.27 -1.15
N LEU A 111 -19.55 -3.47 -1.88
CA LEU A 111 -18.23 -3.88 -2.39
C LEU A 111 -17.22 -4.14 -1.25
N GLY A 112 -17.29 -3.35 -0.17
CA GLY A 112 -16.46 -3.56 1.02
C GLY A 112 -16.75 -4.88 1.72
N GLU A 113 -18.03 -5.28 1.82
CA GLU A 113 -18.47 -6.55 2.40
C GLU A 113 -18.17 -7.74 1.47
N ALA A 114 -18.32 -7.56 0.16
CA ALA A 114 -18.09 -8.58 -0.84
C ALA A 114 -16.62 -8.81 -1.20
N ARG A 115 -15.70 -7.94 -0.74
CA ARG A 115 -14.29 -7.93 -1.19
C ARG A 115 -13.57 -9.27 -1.04
N ASP A 116 -13.92 -10.05 0.00
CA ASP A 116 -13.28 -11.35 0.25
C ASP A 116 -13.80 -12.45 -0.69
N SER A 117 -14.95 -12.27 -1.30
CA SER A 117 -15.55 -13.20 -2.28
C SER A 117 -15.11 -12.90 -3.72
N LEU A 118 -14.48 -11.77 -4.00
CA LEU A 118 -13.97 -11.44 -5.32
C LEU A 118 -12.80 -12.33 -5.71
N THR A 119 -12.62 -12.53 -7.01
CA THR A 119 -11.50 -13.31 -7.56
C THR A 119 -10.18 -12.53 -7.60
N TYR A 120 -10.21 -11.27 -7.21
CA TYR A 120 -9.09 -10.32 -7.14
C TYR A 120 -9.22 -9.45 -5.88
N ASP A 121 -8.11 -8.82 -5.48
CA ASP A 121 -8.09 -7.95 -4.31
C ASP A 121 -8.46 -6.52 -4.70
N ILE A 122 -9.25 -5.87 -3.83
CA ILE A 122 -9.59 -4.44 -3.93
C ILE A 122 -9.27 -3.73 -2.61
N ASP A 123 -8.77 -2.50 -2.69
CA ASP A 123 -8.46 -1.64 -1.53
C ASP A 123 -9.41 -0.44 -1.40
N GLY A 124 -10.30 -0.29 -2.36
CA GLY A 124 -11.27 0.79 -2.40
C GLY A 124 -12.05 0.84 -3.69
N VAL A 125 -12.77 1.93 -3.89
CA VAL A 125 -13.56 2.21 -5.09
C VAL A 125 -13.24 3.62 -5.61
N VAL A 126 -13.46 3.85 -6.89
CA VAL A 126 -13.31 5.18 -7.50
C VAL A 126 -14.66 5.66 -8.01
N ILE A 127 -15.09 6.81 -7.51
CA ILE A 127 -16.28 7.51 -7.95
C ILE A 127 -15.85 8.50 -9.03
N LYS A 128 -16.47 8.45 -10.19
CA LYS A 128 -16.13 9.31 -11.33
C LYS A 128 -17.35 10.02 -11.87
N LEU A 129 -17.19 11.26 -12.34
CA LEU A 129 -18.22 11.88 -13.16
C LEU A 129 -18.40 11.08 -14.43
N ASP A 130 -19.66 10.76 -14.75
CA ASP A 130 -19.96 9.93 -15.91
C ASP A 130 -19.92 10.73 -17.21
N ARG A 131 -20.53 11.93 -17.27
CA ARG A 131 -20.56 12.75 -18.48
C ARG A 131 -19.18 13.35 -18.79
N LEU A 132 -18.65 13.06 -19.98
CA LEU A 132 -17.28 13.46 -20.37
C LEU A 132 -17.14 14.99 -20.49
N ALA A 133 -18.18 15.68 -20.97
CA ALA A 133 -18.20 17.15 -21.05
C ALA A 133 -18.04 17.81 -19.68
N ASP A 134 -18.62 17.23 -18.62
CA ASP A 134 -18.51 17.75 -17.26
C ASP A 134 -17.08 17.58 -16.70
N ARG A 135 -16.39 16.51 -17.10
CA ARG A 135 -14.98 16.30 -16.74
C ARG A 135 -14.07 17.38 -17.31
N ALA A 136 -14.27 17.73 -18.58
CA ALA A 136 -13.53 18.80 -19.24
C ALA A 136 -13.74 20.14 -18.52
N THR A 137 -14.97 20.42 -18.06
CA THR A 137 -15.31 21.65 -17.32
C THR A 137 -14.66 21.68 -15.93
N MET A 138 -14.61 20.55 -15.20
CA MET A 138 -13.97 20.47 -13.89
C MET A 138 -12.45 20.57 -13.96
N GLY A 139 -11.89 20.15 -15.07
CA GLY A 139 -10.45 20.16 -15.32
C GLY A 139 -9.67 19.14 -14.48
N GLU A 140 -8.35 19.27 -14.54
CA GLU A 140 -7.41 18.42 -13.83
C GLU A 140 -6.68 19.22 -12.74
N GLY A 141 -6.38 18.56 -11.63
CA GLY A 141 -5.47 19.08 -10.62
C GLY A 141 -4.01 18.78 -11.00
N THR A 142 -3.07 19.27 -10.20
CA THR A 142 -1.62 19.09 -10.46
C THR A 142 -1.21 17.63 -10.46
N ALA A 143 -1.84 16.79 -9.63
CA ALA A 143 -1.49 15.37 -9.48
C ALA A 143 -2.68 14.42 -9.71
N THR A 144 -3.93 14.92 -9.60
CA THR A 144 -5.13 14.09 -9.67
C THR A 144 -6.24 14.82 -10.40
N PRO A 145 -7.12 14.11 -11.14
CA PRO A 145 -8.26 14.71 -11.80
C PRO A 145 -9.30 15.18 -10.76
N ARG A 146 -9.94 16.32 -11.01
CA ARG A 146 -11.00 16.87 -10.14
C ARG A 146 -12.34 16.14 -10.30
N TRP A 147 -12.50 15.39 -11.37
CA TRP A 147 -13.72 14.64 -11.72
C TRP A 147 -13.76 13.22 -11.15
N ALA A 148 -12.76 12.82 -10.36
CA ALA A 148 -12.69 11.50 -9.74
C ALA A 148 -12.30 11.60 -8.26
N VAL A 149 -12.92 10.76 -7.42
CA VAL A 149 -12.63 10.64 -5.99
C VAL A 149 -12.45 9.17 -5.64
N ALA A 150 -11.32 8.84 -5.04
CA ALA A 150 -11.08 7.52 -4.50
C ALA A 150 -11.62 7.41 -3.07
N TYR A 151 -12.39 6.37 -2.80
CA TYR A 151 -12.76 5.95 -1.46
C TYR A 151 -11.96 4.70 -1.10
N LYS A 152 -11.09 4.78 -0.12
CA LYS A 152 -10.34 3.64 0.38
C LYS A 152 -11.12 2.94 1.48
N PHE A 153 -11.20 1.60 1.42
CA PHE A 153 -11.79 0.83 2.50
C PHE A 153 -10.96 1.00 3.78
N PRO A 154 -11.60 0.91 4.95
CA PRO A 154 -10.86 0.85 6.20
C PRO A 154 -9.86 -0.31 6.16
N PRO A 155 -8.61 -0.08 6.60
CA PRO A 155 -7.61 -1.13 6.66
C PRO A 155 -8.00 -2.23 7.65
N GLU A 156 -7.61 -3.46 7.35
CA GLU A 156 -7.73 -4.55 8.31
C GLU A 156 -6.92 -4.23 9.55
N GLN A 157 -7.51 -4.46 10.73
CA GLN A 157 -6.86 -4.26 12.02
C GLN A 157 -6.80 -5.58 12.78
N LYS A 158 -5.69 -5.82 13.48
CA LYS A 158 -5.50 -6.98 14.36
C LYS A 158 -4.87 -6.53 15.66
N ILE A 159 -5.22 -7.24 16.73
CA ILE A 159 -4.61 -7.04 18.04
C ILE A 159 -3.51 -8.08 18.20
N THR A 160 -2.32 -7.62 18.61
CA THR A 160 -1.18 -8.46 18.92
C THR A 160 -0.40 -7.91 20.11
N ARG A 161 0.55 -8.69 20.65
CA ARG A 161 1.39 -8.24 21.77
C ARG A 161 2.63 -7.52 21.25
N LEU A 162 2.96 -6.39 21.87
CA LEU A 162 4.21 -5.68 21.69
C LEU A 162 5.29 -6.32 22.57
N GLU A 163 6.19 -7.08 21.96
CA GLU A 163 7.22 -7.83 22.70
C GLU A 163 8.41 -6.95 23.07
N ASP A 164 8.81 -6.05 22.15
CA ASP A 164 9.93 -5.13 22.34
C ASP A 164 9.83 -3.91 21.42
N ILE A 165 10.67 -2.91 21.67
CA ILE A 165 10.85 -1.73 20.80
C ILE A 165 12.33 -1.60 20.48
N THR A 166 12.67 -1.75 19.19
CA THR A 166 14.04 -1.55 18.69
C THR A 166 14.18 -0.17 18.06
N VAL A 167 15.40 0.39 18.08
CA VAL A 167 15.70 1.69 17.49
C VAL A 167 16.71 1.51 16.37
N ALA A 168 16.35 1.95 15.16
CA ALA A 168 17.24 1.97 14.00
C ALA A 168 17.69 3.40 13.68
N VAL A 169 18.90 3.53 13.13
CA VAL A 169 19.45 4.82 12.67
C VAL A 169 19.28 4.91 11.16
N GLY A 170 18.56 5.93 10.72
CA GLY A 170 18.33 6.21 9.30
C GLY A 170 19.53 6.91 8.63
N ARG A 171 19.46 7.07 7.31
CA ARG A 171 20.47 7.74 6.48
C ARG A 171 20.79 9.16 6.95
N THR A 172 19.79 9.90 7.41
CA THR A 172 19.93 11.28 7.91
C THR A 172 20.21 11.36 9.41
N GLY A 173 20.60 10.24 10.05
CA GLY A 173 20.84 10.16 11.47
C GLY A 173 19.59 10.04 12.34
N VAL A 174 18.39 10.10 11.78
CA VAL A 174 17.13 9.97 12.56
C VAL A 174 17.05 8.59 13.19
N LEU A 175 16.77 8.57 14.50
CA LEU A 175 16.52 7.38 15.27
C LEU A 175 15.02 7.03 15.18
N THR A 176 14.70 5.92 14.53
CA THR A 176 13.31 5.49 14.33
C THR A 176 12.99 4.30 15.21
N PRO A 177 12.03 4.44 16.16
CA PRO A 177 11.56 3.33 16.97
C PRO A 177 10.64 2.41 16.15
N THR A 178 10.84 1.11 16.29
CA THR A 178 10.08 0.07 15.61
C THR A 178 9.59 -0.95 16.63
N ALA A 179 8.29 -1.22 16.61
CA ALA A 179 7.66 -2.26 17.42
C ALA A 179 8.11 -3.64 16.93
N VAL A 180 8.53 -4.49 17.84
CA VAL A 180 8.68 -5.94 17.65
C VAL A 180 7.43 -6.58 18.22
N LEU A 181 6.69 -7.29 17.36
CA LEU A 181 5.36 -7.81 17.66
C LEU A 181 5.37 -9.33 17.72
N HIS A 182 4.53 -9.87 18.57
CA HIS A 182 4.15 -11.27 18.37
C HIS A 182 3.54 -11.42 16.98
N PRO A 183 4.06 -12.37 16.14
CA PRO A 183 3.65 -12.47 14.75
C PRO A 183 2.13 -12.60 14.59
N VAL A 184 1.54 -11.77 13.77
CA VAL A 184 0.10 -11.76 13.49
C VAL A 184 -0.17 -11.72 11.99
N ARG A 185 -1.18 -12.47 11.54
CA ARG A 185 -1.60 -12.43 10.14
C ARG A 185 -2.48 -11.19 9.90
N LEU A 186 -2.06 -10.33 8.98
CA LEU A 186 -2.70 -9.05 8.67
C LEU A 186 -2.64 -8.80 7.16
N ALA A 187 -3.80 -8.62 6.53
CA ALA A 187 -3.93 -8.37 5.09
C ALA A 187 -3.04 -9.33 4.26
N GLY A 188 -3.25 -10.64 4.47
CA GLY A 188 -2.58 -11.71 3.73
C GLY A 188 -1.10 -11.97 4.05
N THR A 189 -0.46 -11.17 4.92
CA THR A 189 0.95 -11.35 5.30
C THR A 189 1.13 -11.51 6.80
N THR A 190 2.23 -12.13 7.22
CA THR A 190 2.60 -12.19 8.64
C THR A 190 3.39 -10.94 8.99
N VAL A 191 2.89 -10.18 9.96
CA VAL A 191 3.50 -8.96 10.48
C VAL A 191 4.12 -9.26 11.83
N SER A 192 5.43 -8.98 11.97
CA SER A 192 6.20 -9.09 13.22
C SER A 192 6.89 -7.77 13.60
N ARG A 193 6.76 -6.75 12.75
CA ARG A 193 7.29 -5.41 13.01
C ARG A 193 6.31 -4.35 12.53
N ALA A 194 6.22 -3.24 13.26
CA ALA A 194 5.39 -2.10 12.87
C ALA A 194 6.08 -0.78 13.24
N THR A 195 5.80 0.27 12.47
CA THR A 195 6.36 1.59 12.81
C THR A 195 5.70 2.16 14.05
N LEU A 196 6.50 2.87 14.84
CA LEU A 196 6.07 3.69 15.96
C LEU A 196 6.33 5.18 15.69
N HIS A 197 6.66 5.51 14.44
CA HIS A 197 6.91 6.85 13.93
C HIS A 197 8.03 7.59 14.67
N ASN A 198 7.78 8.06 15.89
CA ASN A 198 8.72 8.86 16.71
C ASN A 198 8.42 8.67 18.21
N PRO A 199 9.26 9.19 19.12
CA PRO A 199 9.04 9.08 20.56
C PRO A 199 7.78 9.78 21.08
N ASP A 200 7.34 10.87 20.46
CA ASP A 200 6.14 11.59 20.86
C ASP A 200 4.89 10.75 20.63
N PHE A 201 4.82 10.05 19.51
CA PHE A 201 3.76 9.09 19.22
C PHE A 201 3.65 8.00 20.29
N ILE A 202 4.79 7.49 20.77
CA ILE A 202 4.84 6.47 21.83
C ILE A 202 4.32 7.07 23.15
N CYS A 203 4.77 8.28 23.48
CA CYS A 203 4.38 8.97 24.70
C CYS A 203 2.89 9.35 24.73
N GLU A 204 2.39 9.98 23.66
CA GLU A 204 1.00 10.41 23.51
C GLU A 204 -0.01 9.26 23.64
N ARG A 205 0.37 8.08 23.15
CA ARG A 205 -0.46 6.88 23.20
C ARG A 205 -0.16 5.95 24.37
N ASP A 206 0.73 6.36 25.28
CA ASP A 206 1.21 5.56 26.41
C ASP A 206 1.55 4.11 26.01
N ILE A 207 2.33 3.97 24.91
CA ILE A 207 2.73 2.66 24.40
C ILE A 207 3.85 2.11 25.27
N ARG A 208 3.65 0.89 25.82
CA ARG A 208 4.61 0.21 26.70
C ARG A 208 4.98 -1.15 26.12
N ILE A 209 6.21 -1.56 26.33
CA ILE A 209 6.67 -2.92 26.01
C ILE A 209 5.87 -3.90 26.88
N GLY A 210 5.25 -4.88 26.26
CA GLY A 210 4.34 -5.84 26.89
C GLY A 210 2.86 -5.58 26.60
N ASP A 211 2.49 -4.37 26.09
CA ASP A 211 1.11 -4.02 25.75
C ASP A 211 0.52 -4.92 24.67
N PHE A 212 -0.79 -5.10 24.73
CA PHE A 212 -1.57 -5.46 23.55
C PHE A 212 -1.82 -4.20 22.73
N VAL A 213 -1.53 -4.28 21.43
CA VAL A 213 -1.64 -3.16 20.50
C VAL A 213 -2.49 -3.54 19.27
N THR A 214 -3.27 -2.60 18.78
CA THR A 214 -3.92 -2.72 17.48
C THR A 214 -2.92 -2.32 16.40
N VAL A 215 -2.75 -3.16 15.41
CA VAL A 215 -1.90 -2.92 14.23
C VAL A 215 -2.72 -2.91 12.95
N GLN A 216 -2.32 -2.08 12.01
CA GLN A 216 -2.87 -2.02 10.65
C GLN A 216 -1.74 -1.80 9.65
N LYS A 217 -2.05 -1.88 8.35
CA LYS A 217 -1.12 -1.46 7.29
C LYS A 217 -1.55 -0.11 6.74
N ALA A 218 -0.72 0.92 6.92
CA ALA A 218 -0.90 2.20 6.26
C ALA A 218 -0.75 2.04 4.74
N GLY A 219 -1.77 2.46 3.98
CA GLY A 219 -1.81 2.30 2.52
C GLY A 219 -1.67 0.84 2.05
N ASP A 220 -2.11 -0.12 2.86
CA ASP A 220 -1.99 -1.57 2.65
C ASP A 220 -0.55 -2.11 2.55
N ILE A 221 0.45 -1.32 2.89
CA ILE A 221 1.87 -1.69 2.72
C ILE A 221 2.62 -1.68 4.05
N ILE A 222 2.64 -0.55 4.78
CA ILE A 222 3.50 -0.34 5.94
C ILE A 222 2.75 -0.66 7.23
N PRO A 223 3.17 -1.69 7.99
CA PRO A 223 2.56 -1.96 9.28
C PRO A 223 2.83 -0.81 10.26
N GLU A 224 1.80 -0.37 10.96
CA GLU A 224 1.86 0.64 12.01
C GLU A 224 1.04 0.24 13.23
N VAL A 225 1.46 0.70 14.40
CA VAL A 225 0.67 0.60 15.62
C VAL A 225 -0.36 1.73 15.65
N VAL A 226 -1.63 1.40 15.88
CA VAL A 226 -2.74 2.37 15.91
C VAL A 226 -2.98 2.86 17.33
N CYS A 227 -3.19 1.92 18.25
CA CYS A 227 -3.48 2.20 19.65
C CYS A 227 -3.06 1.05 20.56
N THR A 228 -3.03 1.32 21.86
CA THR A 228 -2.83 0.34 22.94
C THR A 228 -4.17 -0.10 23.54
N HIS A 229 -4.15 -1.19 24.30
CA HIS A 229 -5.27 -1.71 25.08
C HIS A 229 -4.92 -1.70 26.58
N PRO A 230 -5.02 -0.54 27.27
CA PRO A 230 -4.64 -0.43 28.67
C PRO A 230 -5.49 -1.32 29.60
N ASP A 231 -6.71 -1.65 29.18
CA ASP A 231 -7.63 -2.58 29.85
C ASP A 231 -7.09 -4.02 29.94
N ARG A 232 -6.10 -4.36 29.11
CA ARG A 232 -5.44 -5.69 29.06
C ARG A 232 -4.10 -5.72 29.77
N ARG A 233 -3.68 -4.62 30.41
CA ARG A 233 -2.40 -4.56 31.15
C ARG A 233 -2.45 -5.42 32.43
N THR A 234 -1.35 -6.10 32.69
CA THR A 234 -1.15 -6.95 33.86
C THR A 234 -0.31 -6.30 34.94
N GLY A 235 0.35 -5.16 34.64
CA GLY A 235 1.27 -4.45 35.51
C GLY A 235 2.75 -4.72 35.23
N ASP A 236 3.04 -5.64 34.29
CA ASP A 236 4.41 -5.98 33.90
C ASP A 236 4.90 -5.12 32.70
N GLU A 237 4.05 -4.24 32.19
CA GLU A 237 4.35 -3.42 31.01
C GLU A 237 5.37 -2.32 31.37
N ARG A 238 6.40 -2.20 30.55
CA ARG A 238 7.52 -1.29 30.77
C ARG A 238 7.46 -0.09 29.85
N PRO A 239 7.53 1.16 30.39
CA PRO A 239 7.65 2.34 29.57
C PRO A 239 8.91 2.28 28.70
N PHE A 240 8.77 2.66 27.44
CA PHE A 240 9.93 2.80 26.53
C PHE A 240 10.55 4.19 26.69
N ARG A 241 11.89 4.24 26.60
CA ARG A 241 12.65 5.49 26.52
C ARG A 241 13.62 5.42 25.35
N MET A 242 13.68 6.49 24.59
CA MET A 242 14.70 6.61 23.54
C MET A 242 16.11 6.53 24.18
N PRO A 243 17.06 5.87 23.51
CA PRO A 243 18.44 5.82 23.98
C PRO A 243 19.05 7.23 23.97
N ALA A 244 19.84 7.54 25.02
CA ALA A 244 20.57 8.79 25.10
C ALA A 244 21.80 8.85 24.18
N VAL A 245 22.22 7.69 23.67
CA VAL A 245 23.35 7.53 22.76
C VAL A 245 22.93 6.76 21.51
N CYS A 246 23.59 7.03 20.41
CA CYS A 246 23.35 6.35 19.15
C CYS A 246 23.66 4.85 19.26
N PRO A 247 22.71 3.95 18.93
CA PRO A 247 22.94 2.51 19.02
C PRO A 247 24.00 1.96 18.05
N SER A 248 24.41 2.77 17.07
CA SER A 248 25.41 2.38 16.08
C SER A 248 26.82 2.87 16.39
N CYS A 249 26.98 4.13 16.84
CA CYS A 249 28.32 4.72 17.06
C CYS A 249 28.60 5.13 18.51
N GLY A 250 27.59 5.06 19.41
CA GLY A 250 27.76 5.39 20.83
C GLY A 250 27.79 6.90 21.15
N GLU A 251 27.79 7.78 20.15
CA GLU A 251 27.76 9.23 20.37
C GLU A 251 26.42 9.70 20.91
N PRO A 252 26.40 10.78 21.72
CA PRO A 252 25.14 11.36 22.21
C PRO A 252 24.18 11.70 21.08
N VAL A 253 22.89 11.48 21.29
CA VAL A 253 21.85 11.88 20.34
C VAL A 253 21.30 13.23 20.73
N PHE A 254 20.81 13.95 19.72
CA PHE A 254 20.27 15.30 19.86
C PHE A 254 18.81 15.36 19.39
N ARG A 255 18.03 16.20 20.02
CA ARG A 255 16.66 16.54 19.60
C ARG A 255 16.49 18.05 19.66
N GLU A 256 16.08 18.65 18.55
CA GLU A 256 15.71 20.07 18.52
C GLU A 256 14.37 20.31 19.23
N GLU A 257 14.19 21.49 19.83
CA GLU A 257 13.02 21.78 20.64
C GLU A 257 11.67 21.66 19.88
N ASP A 258 11.69 21.99 18.59
CA ASP A 258 10.52 21.97 17.72
C ASP A 258 10.42 20.71 16.81
N GLU A 259 11.33 19.75 16.95
CA GLU A 259 11.34 18.53 16.15
C GLU A 259 10.96 17.29 16.97
N ALA A 260 10.07 16.43 16.40
CA ALA A 260 9.78 15.11 16.97
C ALA A 260 10.94 14.12 16.76
N ALA A 261 11.89 14.42 15.88
CA ALA A 261 12.97 13.54 15.49
C ALA A 261 14.15 13.63 16.46
N VAL A 262 14.60 12.47 16.98
CA VAL A 262 15.87 12.32 17.69
C VAL A 262 16.94 11.90 16.69
N ARG A 263 18.11 12.54 16.68
CA ARG A 263 19.15 12.35 15.66
C ARG A 263 20.51 12.03 16.26
N CYS A 264 21.25 11.18 15.57
CA CYS A 264 22.71 11.08 15.68
C CYS A 264 23.33 12.11 14.73
N THR A 265 24.11 13.04 15.27
CA THR A 265 24.78 14.11 14.49
C THR A 265 26.19 13.73 14.01
N ASN A 266 26.67 12.54 14.35
CA ASN A 266 28.00 12.08 13.94
C ASN A 266 28.02 11.71 12.46
N ALA A 267 28.66 12.52 11.62
CA ALA A 267 28.80 12.27 10.19
C ALA A 267 29.58 10.97 9.86
N ALA A 268 30.40 10.48 10.78
CA ALA A 268 31.13 9.21 10.65
C ALA A 268 30.39 8.01 11.22
N CYS A 269 29.11 8.16 11.56
CA CYS A 269 28.31 7.07 12.09
C CYS A 269 28.19 5.91 11.07
N PRO A 270 28.59 4.67 11.44
CA PRO A 270 28.58 3.54 10.50
C PRO A 270 27.20 3.28 9.87
N ALA A 271 26.11 3.42 10.66
CA ALA A 271 24.76 3.23 10.13
C ALA A 271 24.39 4.31 9.10
N GLN A 272 24.77 5.57 9.32
CA GLN A 272 24.51 6.64 8.35
C GLN A 272 25.31 6.44 7.06
N LEU A 273 26.58 6.07 7.17
CA LEU A 273 27.45 5.79 6.02
C LEU A 273 26.92 4.61 5.19
N SER A 274 26.59 3.50 5.83
CA SER A 274 26.03 2.32 5.15
C SER A 274 24.73 2.67 4.42
N ARG A 275 23.79 3.32 5.11
CA ARG A 275 22.51 3.76 4.52
C ARG A 275 22.70 4.83 3.42
N GLY A 276 23.73 5.66 3.54
CA GLY A 276 24.12 6.63 2.52
C GLY A 276 24.59 5.94 1.23
N ILE A 277 25.43 4.92 1.35
CA ILE A 277 25.91 4.11 0.21
C ILE A 277 24.76 3.32 -0.42
N GLU A 278 23.94 2.65 0.39
CA GLU A 278 22.75 1.92 -0.11
C GLU A 278 21.85 2.85 -0.93
N HIS A 279 21.57 4.05 -0.44
CA HIS A 279 20.77 5.03 -1.17
C HIS A 279 21.47 5.51 -2.43
N PHE A 280 22.78 5.79 -2.36
CA PHE A 280 23.55 6.25 -3.52
C PHE A 280 23.49 5.22 -4.66
N ALA A 281 23.62 3.94 -4.34
CA ALA A 281 23.54 2.87 -5.33
C ALA A 281 22.10 2.57 -5.78
N SER A 282 21.08 2.98 -5.01
CA SER A 282 19.69 2.64 -5.29
C SER A 282 19.16 3.28 -6.57
N LYS A 283 18.06 2.72 -7.07
CA LYS A 283 17.31 3.22 -8.23
C LYS A 283 16.90 4.69 -8.13
N ASP A 284 16.66 5.17 -6.89
CA ASP A 284 16.22 6.55 -6.65
C ASP A 284 17.38 7.57 -6.73
N ALA A 285 18.63 7.09 -6.91
CA ALA A 285 19.83 7.92 -7.04
C ALA A 285 20.62 7.55 -8.30
N MET A 286 21.62 6.64 -8.18
CA MET A 286 22.55 6.35 -9.29
C MET A 286 22.18 5.08 -10.07
N ASP A 287 21.20 4.30 -9.60
CA ASP A 287 20.71 3.05 -10.23
C ASP A 287 21.87 2.10 -10.60
N ILE A 288 22.72 1.81 -9.61
CA ILE A 288 23.88 0.92 -9.76
C ILE A 288 23.47 -0.49 -9.39
N ASP A 289 23.64 -1.44 -10.32
CA ASP A 289 23.42 -2.88 -10.13
C ASP A 289 24.54 -3.57 -9.34
#